data_b4ea19c775ce6570152577af25554e90
#
_entry.id   b4ea19c775ce6570152577af25554e90
#
_cell.length_a   1.000
_cell.length_b   1.000
_cell.length_c   1.000
_cell.angle_alpha   90.00
_cell.angle_beta   90.00
_cell.angle_gamma   90.00
#
_symmetry.space_group_name_H-M   'P 1'
#
loop_
_entity.id
_entity.type
_entity.pdbx_description
1 polymer ?
#
loop_
_entity_poly.entity_id
_entity_poly.type
_entity_poly.pdbx_seq_one_letter_code
_entity_poly.pdbx_strand_id
1 'polypeptide(L)'
;MSSVDQFVQRLSAEVNATTERIHVLQTEAAKAFVGQEQRFMRFVALTERIHAILQPRIEAFTKVNVFKDIQQDVSLELRGPEERGFHGRTTTLCVPSSDACSGKVELSFRLGHDGPIENAIMDYRLEILPIFIKFDSHDQLVIPIDNPSEETVAAWIDDKLVGFTRTYFEIYFTEQYQKQSFEMDPVMNVRFPRAFAAGKKEYQGRTYHFYTKESLEAFENSPSQYVEAR
;
A
#
# COMPACT_ATOMS: atom_id res chain seq x y z
N MET A 1 64.00 28.28 14.61
CA MET A 1 62.53 28.27 14.77
C MET A 1 62.24 27.90 16.20
N SER A 2 61.37 28.65 16.84
CA SER A 2 61.01 28.34 18.24
C SER A 2 60.10 27.12 18.26
N SER A 3 60.03 26.43 19.38
CA SER A 3 59.12 25.30 19.60
C SER A 3 57.66 25.67 19.33
N VAL A 4 57.34 26.94 19.57
CA VAL A 4 55.98 27.55 19.30
C VAL A 4 55.76 27.69 17.81
N ASP A 5 56.76 28.10 17.01
CA ASP A 5 56.59 28.23 15.55
C ASP A 5 56.32 26.86 14.90
N GLN A 6 56.98 25.80 15.36
CA GLN A 6 56.72 24.44 14.91
C GLN A 6 55.33 23.94 15.27
N PHE A 7 54.85 24.27 16.45
CA PHE A 7 53.48 23.97 16.88
C PHE A 7 52.45 24.68 16.01
N VAL A 8 52.61 25.99 15.76
CA VAL A 8 51.74 26.77 14.91
C VAL A 8 51.69 26.22 13.47
N GLN A 9 52.84 25.86 12.92
CA GLN A 9 52.87 25.21 11.57
C GLN A 9 52.10 23.90 11.52
N ARG A 10 52.27 23.04 12.52
CA ARG A 10 51.54 21.75 12.60
C ARG A 10 50.04 22.00 12.76
N LEU A 11 49.65 22.94 13.62
CA LEU A 11 48.25 23.29 13.80
C LEU A 11 47.62 23.80 12.51
N SER A 12 48.31 24.70 11.81
CA SER A 12 47.85 25.25 10.54
C SER A 12 47.72 24.15 9.45
N ALA A 13 48.68 23.22 9.40
CA ALA A 13 48.62 22.12 8.48
C ALA A 13 47.43 21.20 8.76
N GLU A 14 47.13 20.91 10.04
CA GLU A 14 45.98 20.09 10.42
C GLU A 14 44.65 20.78 10.14
N VAL A 15 44.53 22.05 10.41
CA VAL A 15 43.35 22.86 10.07
C VAL A 15 43.10 22.85 8.58
N ASN A 16 44.15 23.08 7.76
CA ASN A 16 44.00 23.08 6.33
C ASN A 16 43.58 21.69 5.77
N ALA A 17 44.20 20.62 6.27
CA ALA A 17 43.86 19.25 5.89
C ALA A 17 42.40 18.89 6.27
N THR A 18 41.97 19.32 7.47
CA THR A 18 40.61 19.11 7.93
C THR A 18 39.58 19.92 7.11
N THR A 19 39.92 21.17 6.81
CA THR A 19 39.05 22.02 5.95
C THR A 19 38.89 21.43 4.55
N GLU A 20 39.96 20.95 3.96
CA GLU A 20 39.91 20.30 2.64
C GLU A 20 39.06 19.04 2.67
N ARG A 21 39.18 18.20 3.71
CA ARG A 21 38.31 17.03 3.89
C ARG A 21 36.83 17.42 4.01
N ILE A 22 36.51 18.43 4.78
CA ILE A 22 35.12 18.94 4.90
C ILE A 22 34.62 19.40 3.54
N HIS A 23 35.42 20.15 2.79
CA HIS A 23 35.03 20.63 1.47
C HIS A 23 34.75 19.48 0.47
N VAL A 24 35.60 18.45 0.48
CA VAL A 24 35.40 17.25 -0.36
C VAL A 24 34.08 16.57 0.03
N LEU A 25 33.86 16.30 1.32
CA LEU A 25 32.65 15.66 1.82
C LEU A 25 31.38 16.47 1.46
N GLN A 26 31.43 17.78 1.60
CA GLN A 26 30.30 18.67 1.22
C GLN A 26 30.02 18.61 -0.30
N THR A 27 31.08 18.60 -1.09
CA THR A 27 30.95 18.51 -2.56
C THR A 27 30.36 17.18 -2.99
N GLU A 28 30.80 16.08 -2.40
CA GLU A 28 30.25 14.74 -2.66
C GLU A 28 28.79 14.63 -2.21
N ALA A 29 28.46 15.13 -1.04
CA ALA A 29 27.11 15.16 -0.54
C ALA A 29 26.18 15.99 -1.44
N ALA A 30 26.62 17.15 -1.92
CA ALA A 30 25.86 17.97 -2.85
C ALA A 30 25.63 17.26 -4.20
N LYS A 31 26.65 16.59 -4.76
CA LYS A 31 26.50 15.79 -5.97
C LYS A 31 25.53 14.62 -5.78
N ALA A 32 25.63 13.92 -4.64
CA ALA A 32 24.73 12.82 -4.33
C ALA A 32 23.26 13.29 -4.21
N PHE A 33 23.05 14.45 -3.57
CA PHE A 33 21.72 15.05 -3.45
C PHE A 33 21.12 15.41 -4.81
N VAL A 34 21.87 16.10 -5.68
CA VAL A 34 21.42 16.44 -7.04
C VAL A 34 21.10 15.17 -7.85
N GLY A 35 21.93 14.15 -7.73
CA GLY A 35 21.69 12.86 -8.38
C GLY A 35 20.40 12.19 -7.90
N GLN A 36 20.12 12.25 -6.60
CA GLN A 36 18.90 11.70 -6.02
C GLN A 36 17.66 12.48 -6.47
N GLU A 37 17.73 13.81 -6.49
CA GLU A 37 16.65 14.66 -6.99
C GLU A 37 16.31 14.36 -8.45
N GLN A 38 17.32 14.20 -9.31
CA GLN A 38 17.10 13.83 -10.71
C GLN A 38 16.45 12.46 -10.87
N ARG A 39 16.85 11.46 -10.07
CA ARG A 39 16.20 10.14 -10.06
C ARG A 39 14.76 10.24 -9.60
N PHE A 40 14.51 11.03 -8.57
CA PHE A 40 13.16 11.27 -8.07
C PHE A 40 12.24 11.89 -9.13
N MET A 41 12.71 12.90 -9.85
CA MET A 41 11.91 13.50 -10.94
C MET A 41 11.59 12.49 -12.05
N ARG A 42 12.54 11.59 -12.39
CA ARG A 42 12.29 10.49 -13.32
C ARG A 42 11.26 9.48 -12.79
N PHE A 43 11.34 9.17 -11.49
CA PHE A 43 10.34 8.31 -10.85
C PHE A 43 8.94 8.95 -10.92
N VAL A 44 8.79 10.23 -10.62
CA VAL A 44 7.50 10.94 -10.72
C VAL A 44 6.94 10.86 -12.14
N ALA A 45 7.79 11.12 -13.16
CA ALA A 45 7.37 10.99 -14.55
C ALA A 45 6.95 9.56 -14.93
N LEU A 46 7.67 8.55 -14.41
CA LEU A 46 7.32 7.14 -14.60
C LEU A 46 5.98 6.79 -13.91
N THR A 47 5.70 7.36 -12.74
CA THR A 47 4.44 7.16 -12.02
C THR A 47 3.23 7.56 -12.87
N GLU A 48 3.30 8.68 -13.58
CA GLU A 48 2.23 9.12 -14.47
C GLU A 48 2.07 8.20 -15.69
N ARG A 49 3.17 7.70 -16.26
CA ARG A 49 3.13 6.74 -17.37
C ARG A 49 2.49 5.42 -16.93
N ILE A 50 2.86 4.90 -15.76
CA ILE A 50 2.27 3.66 -15.20
C ILE A 50 0.79 3.87 -14.89
N HIS A 51 0.42 5.02 -14.36
CA HIS A 51 -0.99 5.33 -14.14
C HIS A 51 -1.79 5.37 -15.45
N ALA A 52 -1.23 5.93 -16.51
CA ALA A 52 -1.84 5.92 -17.84
C ALA A 52 -2.03 4.49 -18.41
N ILE A 53 -1.24 3.51 -17.96
CA ILE A 53 -1.40 2.09 -18.31
C ILE A 53 -2.47 1.43 -17.41
N LEU A 54 -2.48 1.72 -16.10
CA LEU A 54 -3.36 1.10 -15.11
C LEU A 54 -4.81 1.58 -15.26
N GLN A 55 -5.03 2.88 -15.37
CA GLN A 55 -6.37 3.48 -15.31
C GLN A 55 -7.33 2.96 -16.38
N PRO A 56 -6.97 2.87 -17.67
CA PRO A 56 -7.87 2.29 -18.69
C PRO A 56 -8.24 0.83 -18.44
N ARG A 57 -7.33 0.06 -17.80
CA ARG A 57 -7.56 -1.35 -17.45
C ARG A 57 -8.58 -1.48 -16.31
N ILE A 58 -8.46 -0.63 -15.31
CA ILE A 58 -9.43 -0.55 -14.22
C ILE A 58 -10.79 -0.12 -14.75
N GLU A 59 -10.86 0.89 -15.61
CA GLU A 59 -12.11 1.32 -16.24
C GLU A 59 -12.75 0.21 -17.10
N ALA A 60 -11.95 -0.53 -17.84
CA ALA A 60 -12.44 -1.68 -18.60
C ALA A 60 -12.94 -2.80 -17.67
N PHE A 61 -12.20 -3.06 -16.60
CA PHE A 61 -12.53 -4.06 -15.59
C PHE A 61 -13.86 -3.74 -14.89
N THR A 62 -14.06 -2.50 -14.45
CA THR A 62 -15.30 -2.06 -13.77
C THR A 62 -16.52 -2.01 -14.70
N LYS A 63 -16.34 -1.99 -16.03
CA LYS A 63 -17.44 -2.12 -17.00
C LYS A 63 -17.98 -3.54 -17.14
N VAL A 64 -17.25 -4.55 -16.68
CA VAL A 64 -17.75 -5.93 -16.63
C VAL A 64 -18.89 -5.98 -15.61
N ASN A 65 -20.04 -6.53 -16.00
CA ASN A 65 -21.29 -6.45 -15.23
C ASN A 65 -21.16 -6.91 -13.77
N VAL A 66 -20.30 -7.91 -13.50
CA VAL A 66 -20.06 -8.45 -12.15
C VAL A 66 -19.31 -7.43 -11.26
N PHE A 67 -18.56 -6.53 -11.87
CA PHE A 67 -17.70 -5.57 -11.17
C PHE A 67 -18.17 -4.11 -11.27
N LYS A 68 -19.36 -3.88 -11.82
CA LYS A 68 -19.92 -2.53 -12.06
C LYS A 68 -20.10 -1.68 -10.79
N ASP A 69 -20.27 -2.32 -9.64
CA ASP A 69 -20.51 -1.65 -8.35
C ASP A 69 -19.21 -1.50 -7.54
N ILE A 70 -18.05 -1.85 -8.10
CA ILE A 70 -16.75 -1.65 -7.47
C ILE A 70 -16.49 -0.17 -7.25
N GLN A 71 -16.09 0.18 -6.03
CA GLN A 71 -15.66 1.53 -5.67
C GLN A 71 -14.14 1.63 -5.87
N GLN A 72 -13.72 2.65 -6.60
CA GLN A 72 -12.31 2.97 -6.79
C GLN A 72 -11.92 4.14 -5.89
N ASP A 73 -10.83 3.99 -5.15
CA ASP A 73 -10.15 5.05 -4.43
C ASP A 73 -8.71 5.20 -4.90
N VAL A 74 -8.23 6.44 -4.99
CA VAL A 74 -6.85 6.74 -5.37
C VAL A 74 -6.25 7.64 -4.31
N SER A 75 -5.26 7.14 -3.61
CA SER A 75 -4.50 7.92 -2.63
C SER A 75 -3.08 8.18 -3.11
N LEU A 76 -2.62 9.43 -2.89
CA LEU A 76 -1.26 9.86 -3.16
C LEU A 76 -0.53 10.03 -1.82
N GLU A 77 0.50 9.24 -1.61
CA GLU A 77 1.42 9.43 -0.50
C GLU A 77 2.60 10.27 -0.99
N LEU A 78 2.52 11.58 -0.80
CA LEU A 78 3.62 12.52 -1.05
C LEU A 78 4.32 12.80 0.27
N ARG A 79 5.34 12.01 0.59
CA ARG A 79 6.28 12.32 1.68
C ARG A 79 7.53 12.88 1.05
N GLY A 80 7.85 14.15 1.38
CA GLY A 80 8.97 14.86 0.80
C GLY A 80 10.34 14.19 1.09
N PRO A 81 11.41 14.59 0.37
CA PRO A 81 12.76 14.01 0.52
C PRO A 81 13.32 14.15 1.95
N GLU A 82 12.81 15.08 2.75
CA GLU A 82 13.24 15.32 4.13
C GLU A 82 12.75 14.26 5.13
N GLU A 83 11.70 13.49 4.80
CA GLU A 83 11.14 12.43 5.66
C GLU A 83 11.50 11.01 5.19
N ARG A 84 12.71 10.79 4.68
CA ARG A 84 13.15 9.51 4.08
C ARG A 84 12.21 9.01 2.98
N GLY A 85 11.54 9.91 2.34
CA GLY A 85 11.06 10.00 1.00
C GLY A 85 10.53 8.77 0.33
N PHE A 86 9.54 8.08 0.91
CA PHE A 86 8.74 7.19 0.10
C PHE A 86 7.61 7.98 -0.52
N HIS A 87 7.67 8.10 -1.83
CA HIS A 87 6.55 8.57 -2.62
C HIS A 87 5.80 7.36 -3.15
N GLY A 88 4.50 7.38 -3.02
CA GLY A 88 3.68 6.28 -3.47
C GLY A 88 2.33 6.75 -3.98
N ARG A 89 1.79 6.01 -4.94
CA ARG A 89 0.43 6.13 -5.41
C ARG A 89 -0.27 4.79 -5.24
N THR A 90 -1.36 4.77 -4.49
CA THR A 90 -2.16 3.57 -4.30
C THR A 90 -3.49 3.73 -4.99
N THR A 91 -3.86 2.76 -5.79
CA THR A 91 -5.19 2.62 -6.38
C THR A 91 -5.85 1.41 -5.73
N THR A 92 -6.96 1.62 -5.05
CA THR A 92 -7.70 0.59 -4.34
C THR A 92 -9.06 0.37 -4.99
N LEU A 93 -9.43 -0.89 -5.17
CA LEU A 93 -10.71 -1.34 -5.68
C LEU A 93 -11.43 -2.10 -4.56
N CYS A 94 -12.51 -1.53 -4.05
CA CYS A 94 -13.33 -2.16 -3.02
C CYS A 94 -14.57 -2.77 -3.66
N VAL A 95 -14.73 -4.08 -3.52
CA VAL A 95 -15.95 -4.77 -3.92
C VAL A 95 -16.96 -4.65 -2.79
N PRO A 96 -18.12 -4.02 -2.99
CA PRO A 96 -19.15 -3.93 -1.96
C PRO A 96 -19.64 -5.32 -1.57
N SER A 97 -19.86 -5.54 -0.27
CA SER A 97 -20.45 -6.79 0.20
C SER A 97 -21.87 -6.94 -0.34
N SER A 98 -22.18 -8.12 -0.84
CA SER A 98 -23.49 -8.51 -1.36
C SER A 98 -23.95 -9.81 -0.71
N ASP A 99 -25.20 -10.22 -0.96
CA ASP A 99 -25.69 -11.52 -0.49
C ASP A 99 -24.90 -12.70 -1.08
N ALA A 100 -24.27 -12.48 -2.23
CA ALA A 100 -23.43 -13.47 -2.90
C ALA A 100 -21.95 -13.40 -2.50
N CYS A 101 -21.47 -12.25 -2.03
CA CYS A 101 -20.11 -12.07 -1.51
C CYS A 101 -20.17 -11.37 -0.15
N SER A 102 -20.12 -12.16 0.89
CA SER A 102 -20.38 -11.75 2.27
C SER A 102 -19.12 -11.38 3.03
N GLY A 103 -18.21 -10.69 2.40
CA GLY A 103 -16.97 -10.29 3.02
C GLY A 103 -16.44 -8.97 2.51
N LYS A 104 -15.37 -8.49 3.13
CA LYS A 104 -14.55 -7.43 2.57
C LYS A 104 -13.67 -8.04 1.47
N VAL A 105 -13.78 -7.54 0.26
CA VAL A 105 -12.86 -7.86 -0.84
C VAL A 105 -12.26 -6.56 -1.33
N GLU A 106 -10.96 -6.44 -1.17
CA GLU A 106 -10.20 -5.25 -1.53
C GLU A 106 -8.96 -5.63 -2.32
N LEU A 107 -8.81 -5.02 -3.49
CA LEU A 107 -7.66 -5.15 -4.36
C LEU A 107 -6.95 -3.82 -4.43
N SER A 108 -5.64 -3.79 -4.20
CA SER A 108 -4.85 -2.58 -4.32
C SER A 108 -3.62 -2.76 -5.18
N PHE A 109 -3.32 -1.72 -5.96
CA PHE A 109 -2.06 -1.52 -6.66
C PHE A 109 -1.36 -0.32 -6.06
N ARG A 110 -0.20 -0.53 -5.46
CA ARG A 110 0.62 0.55 -4.90
C ARG A 110 1.89 0.68 -5.72
N LEU A 111 2.19 1.88 -6.17
CA LEU A 111 3.43 2.22 -6.84
C LEU A 111 4.31 3.04 -5.90
N GLY A 112 5.48 2.57 -5.62
CA GLY A 112 6.52 3.21 -4.81
C GLY A 112 7.89 3.08 -5.48
N HIS A 113 8.96 3.36 -4.75
CA HIS A 113 10.33 3.19 -5.22
C HIS A 113 11.23 2.56 -4.15
N ASP A 114 12.38 2.02 -4.56
CA ASP A 114 13.43 1.57 -3.65
C ASP A 114 14.17 2.76 -2.98
N GLY A 115 15.01 2.47 -1.97
CA GLY A 115 15.73 3.52 -1.23
C GLY A 115 16.62 4.40 -2.11
N PRO A 116 17.41 3.84 -3.06
CA PRO A 116 18.26 4.63 -3.96
C PRO A 116 17.53 5.30 -5.12
N ILE A 117 16.23 5.03 -5.29
CA ILE A 117 15.40 5.52 -6.41
C ILE A 117 15.98 5.06 -7.78
N GLU A 118 16.35 3.80 -7.86
CA GLU A 118 16.80 3.15 -9.09
C GLU A 118 15.67 2.35 -9.73
N ASN A 119 14.75 1.85 -8.89
CA ASN A 119 13.61 1.06 -9.33
C ASN A 119 12.31 1.61 -8.77
N ALA A 120 11.28 1.64 -9.61
CA ALA A 120 9.91 1.70 -9.16
C ALA A 120 9.45 0.29 -8.75
N ILE A 121 8.66 0.19 -7.70
CA ILE A 121 8.11 -1.05 -7.18
C ILE A 121 6.60 -0.97 -7.23
N MET A 122 5.99 -1.84 -8.00
CA MET A 122 4.54 -1.96 -8.08
C MET A 122 4.10 -3.16 -7.25
N ASP A 123 3.43 -2.89 -6.13
CA ASP A 123 2.86 -3.88 -5.23
C ASP A 123 1.41 -4.18 -5.63
N TYR A 124 1.07 -5.47 -5.70
CA TYR A 124 -0.29 -5.98 -5.75
C TYR A 124 -0.65 -6.56 -4.39
N ARG A 125 -1.81 -6.19 -3.87
CA ARG A 125 -2.38 -6.81 -2.67
C ARG A 125 -3.85 -7.12 -2.88
N LEU A 126 -4.24 -8.33 -2.48
CA LEU A 126 -5.61 -8.78 -2.42
C LEU A 126 -5.94 -9.15 -0.97
N GLU A 127 -6.98 -8.53 -0.43
CA GLU A 127 -7.51 -8.82 0.89
C GLU A 127 -8.94 -9.37 0.75
N ILE A 128 -9.17 -10.56 1.30
CA ILE A 128 -10.49 -11.19 1.38
C ILE A 128 -10.73 -11.57 2.83
N LEU A 129 -11.75 -11.00 3.44
CA LEU A 129 -12.14 -11.27 4.83
C LEU A 129 -13.62 -11.63 4.92
N PRO A 130 -13.96 -12.70 5.63
CA PRO A 130 -13.10 -13.70 6.26
C PRO A 130 -12.42 -14.63 5.25
N ILE A 131 -11.31 -15.28 5.63
CA ILE A 131 -10.50 -16.11 4.73
C ILE A 131 -10.98 -17.56 4.80
N PHE A 132 -11.63 -18.05 3.74
CA PHE A 132 -12.05 -19.46 3.61
C PHE A 132 -11.47 -20.15 2.39
N ILE A 133 -10.78 -19.42 1.53
CA ILE A 133 -10.12 -19.93 0.32
C ILE A 133 -8.63 -19.57 0.34
N LYS A 134 -7.82 -20.33 -0.38
CA LYS A 134 -6.42 -19.98 -0.62
C LYS A 134 -6.34 -19.12 -1.88
N PHE A 135 -5.58 -18.06 -1.81
CA PHE A 135 -5.34 -17.17 -2.95
C PHE A 135 -3.99 -16.46 -2.83
N ASP A 136 -3.50 -15.97 -3.94
CA ASP A 136 -2.28 -15.16 -3.98
C ASP A 136 -2.62 -13.73 -3.51
N SER A 137 -2.28 -13.44 -2.26
CA SER A 137 -2.62 -12.18 -1.60
C SER A 137 -1.65 -11.04 -1.91
N HIS A 138 -0.47 -11.35 -2.43
CA HIS A 138 0.59 -10.35 -2.64
C HIS A 138 1.53 -10.75 -3.77
N ASP A 139 1.91 -9.76 -4.58
CA ASP A 139 2.99 -9.88 -5.57
C ASP A 139 3.63 -8.53 -5.84
N GLN A 140 4.84 -8.53 -6.39
CA GLN A 140 5.60 -7.32 -6.71
C GLN A 140 6.21 -7.38 -8.10
N LEU A 141 6.15 -6.25 -8.79
CA LEU A 141 6.90 -6.01 -10.02
C LEU A 141 7.94 -4.91 -9.78
N VAL A 142 9.21 -5.23 -10.03
CA VAL A 142 10.31 -4.27 -9.99
C VAL A 142 10.52 -3.70 -11.40
N ILE A 143 10.50 -2.39 -11.52
CA ILE A 143 10.55 -1.65 -12.79
C ILE A 143 11.76 -0.72 -12.76
N PRO A 144 12.81 -0.95 -13.57
CA PRO A 144 13.94 -0.03 -13.67
C PRO A 144 13.46 1.35 -14.15
N ILE A 145 13.83 2.43 -13.44
CA ILE A 145 13.37 3.78 -13.75
C ILE A 145 13.96 4.27 -15.07
N ASP A 146 15.20 3.91 -15.37
CA ASP A 146 15.90 4.38 -16.58
C ASP A 146 15.46 3.67 -17.86
N ASN A 147 14.97 2.45 -17.75
CA ASN A 147 14.50 1.67 -18.91
C ASN A 147 13.25 0.84 -18.57
N PRO A 148 12.10 1.48 -18.30
CA PRO A 148 10.88 0.78 -17.95
C PRO A 148 10.26 0.11 -19.19
N SER A 149 9.87 -1.16 -19.06
CA SER A 149 9.08 -1.87 -20.06
C SER A 149 7.59 -1.69 -19.78
N GLU A 150 6.93 -0.83 -20.53
CA GLU A 150 5.48 -0.60 -20.40
C GLU A 150 4.67 -1.85 -20.75
N GLU A 151 5.14 -2.65 -21.71
CA GLU A 151 4.51 -3.91 -22.08
C GLU A 151 4.52 -4.91 -20.91
N THR A 152 5.65 -5.02 -20.22
CA THR A 152 5.76 -5.88 -19.03
C THR A 152 4.84 -5.41 -17.91
N VAL A 153 4.77 -4.10 -17.67
CA VAL A 153 3.85 -3.51 -16.68
C VAL A 153 2.40 -3.82 -17.04
N ALA A 154 2.03 -3.61 -18.30
CA ALA A 154 0.70 -3.86 -18.80
C ALA A 154 0.29 -5.34 -18.63
N ALA A 155 1.14 -6.25 -19.07
CA ALA A 155 0.89 -7.69 -18.96
C ALA A 155 0.76 -8.15 -17.51
N TRP A 156 1.61 -7.62 -16.62
CA TRP A 156 1.53 -7.94 -15.19
C TRP A 156 0.21 -7.45 -14.56
N ILE A 157 -0.24 -6.24 -14.88
CA ILE A 157 -1.54 -5.73 -14.41
C ILE A 157 -2.69 -6.60 -14.92
N ASP A 158 -2.66 -6.96 -16.20
CA ASP A 158 -3.67 -7.81 -16.83
C ASP A 158 -3.75 -9.18 -16.13
N ASP A 159 -2.61 -9.81 -15.84
CA ASP A 159 -2.54 -11.08 -15.11
C ASP A 159 -3.11 -10.95 -13.67
N LYS A 160 -2.85 -9.85 -12.98
CA LYS A 160 -3.38 -9.62 -11.63
C LYS A 160 -4.90 -9.43 -11.63
N LEU A 161 -5.45 -8.66 -12.56
CA LEU A 161 -6.90 -8.47 -12.69
C LEU A 161 -7.63 -9.77 -13.10
N VAL A 162 -7.03 -10.56 -13.98
CA VAL A 162 -7.56 -11.88 -14.35
C VAL A 162 -7.45 -12.86 -13.17
N GLY A 163 -6.33 -12.87 -12.45
CA GLY A 163 -6.14 -13.68 -11.25
C GLY A 163 -7.15 -13.33 -10.16
N PHE A 164 -7.35 -12.04 -9.91
CA PHE A 164 -8.40 -11.56 -9.01
C PHE A 164 -9.78 -12.07 -9.44
N THR A 165 -10.12 -11.97 -10.71
CA THR A 165 -11.41 -12.44 -11.22
C THR A 165 -11.65 -13.91 -10.90
N ARG A 166 -10.66 -14.79 -11.11
CA ARG A 166 -10.75 -16.21 -10.75
C ARG A 166 -11.02 -16.40 -9.26
N THR A 167 -10.21 -15.75 -8.42
CA THR A 167 -10.34 -15.81 -6.96
C THR A 167 -11.72 -15.32 -6.50
N TYR A 168 -12.21 -14.21 -7.10
CA TYR A 168 -13.52 -13.65 -6.78
C TYR A 168 -14.64 -14.65 -7.09
N PHE A 169 -14.59 -15.34 -8.22
CA PHE A 169 -15.58 -16.36 -8.55
C PHE A 169 -15.50 -17.60 -7.66
N GLU A 170 -14.33 -17.98 -7.13
CA GLU A 170 -14.21 -19.07 -6.16
C GLU A 170 -15.01 -18.79 -4.87
N ILE A 171 -15.17 -17.50 -4.49
CA ILE A 171 -16.01 -17.10 -3.35
C ILE A 171 -17.46 -17.56 -3.56
N TYR A 172 -17.99 -17.45 -4.78
CA TYR A 172 -19.36 -17.89 -5.11
C TYR A 172 -19.56 -19.40 -5.03
N PHE A 173 -18.52 -20.19 -5.25
CA PHE A 173 -18.59 -21.65 -5.18
C PHE A 173 -18.26 -22.22 -3.80
N THR A 174 -17.82 -21.36 -2.87
CA THR A 174 -17.43 -21.79 -1.53
C THR A 174 -18.64 -21.77 -0.61
N GLU A 175 -19.05 -22.97 -0.12
CA GLU A 175 -20.24 -23.14 0.70
C GLU A 175 -20.27 -22.27 1.97
N GLN A 176 -19.11 -22.00 2.54
CA GLN A 176 -18.95 -21.18 3.74
C GLN A 176 -19.43 -19.74 3.54
N TYR A 177 -19.34 -19.22 2.31
CA TYR A 177 -19.87 -17.90 1.98
C TYR A 177 -21.36 -17.90 1.65
N GLN A 178 -21.95 -19.04 1.30
CA GLN A 178 -23.33 -19.10 0.77
C GLN A 178 -24.39 -19.62 1.75
N LYS A 179 -24.05 -20.48 2.69
CA LYS A 179 -25.04 -21.25 3.46
C LYS A 179 -25.24 -20.81 4.93
N GLN A 180 -24.58 -19.76 5.41
CA GLN A 180 -24.60 -19.39 6.83
C GLN A 180 -25.26 -18.04 7.08
N SER A 181 -25.90 -17.90 8.26
CA SER A 181 -26.33 -16.60 8.77
C SER A 181 -25.12 -15.71 8.95
N PHE A 182 -25.12 -14.56 8.29
CA PHE A 182 -24.04 -13.60 8.36
C PHE A 182 -24.33 -12.49 9.35
N GLU A 183 -23.28 -12.03 10.00
CA GLU A 183 -23.26 -10.88 10.88
C GLU A 183 -22.30 -9.82 10.36
N MET A 184 -22.49 -8.60 10.81
CA MET A 184 -21.60 -7.49 10.53
C MET A 184 -20.79 -7.18 11.78
N ASP A 185 -19.46 -7.26 11.70
CA ASP A 185 -18.58 -6.72 12.73
C ASP A 185 -18.61 -5.19 12.66
N PRO A 186 -19.12 -4.49 13.70
CA PRO A 186 -19.32 -3.05 13.63
C PRO A 186 -17.99 -2.26 13.67
N VAL A 187 -16.91 -2.86 14.15
CA VAL A 187 -15.59 -2.22 14.26
C VAL A 187 -14.83 -2.32 12.95
N MET A 188 -14.81 -3.52 12.38
CA MET A 188 -14.08 -3.81 11.15
C MET A 188 -14.89 -3.52 9.88
N ASN A 189 -16.22 -3.34 10.02
CA ASN A 189 -17.16 -3.23 8.90
C ASN A 189 -17.05 -4.41 7.91
N VAL A 190 -16.88 -5.63 8.46
CA VAL A 190 -16.74 -6.87 7.71
C VAL A 190 -17.94 -7.74 7.97
N ARG A 191 -18.58 -8.23 6.92
CA ARG A 191 -19.63 -9.24 7.00
C ARG A 191 -19.00 -10.63 7.07
N PHE A 192 -19.40 -11.44 8.05
CA PHE A 192 -18.82 -12.77 8.29
C PHE A 192 -19.90 -13.75 8.76
N PRO A 193 -19.71 -15.07 8.56
CA PRO A 193 -20.63 -16.06 9.08
C PRO A 193 -20.65 -16.06 10.61
N ARG A 194 -21.84 -16.05 11.23
CA ARG A 194 -22.01 -16.03 12.68
C ARG A 194 -21.25 -17.16 13.39
N ALA A 195 -21.13 -18.33 12.75
CA ALA A 195 -20.40 -19.47 13.29
C ALA A 195 -18.91 -19.20 13.57
N PHE A 196 -18.33 -18.17 12.94
CA PHE A 196 -16.93 -17.77 13.09
C PHE A 196 -16.74 -16.53 13.96
N ALA A 197 -17.78 -16.14 14.72
CA ALA A 197 -17.65 -15.03 15.66
C ALA A 197 -16.65 -15.40 16.76
N ALA A 198 -15.63 -14.58 16.95
CA ALA A 198 -14.69 -14.67 18.07
C ALA A 198 -15.36 -14.31 19.41
N GLY A 199 -16.44 -13.52 19.35
CA GLY A 199 -17.25 -13.14 20.50
C GLY A 199 -18.51 -12.38 20.12
N LYS A 200 -19.34 -12.09 21.15
CA LYS A 200 -20.54 -11.28 21.02
C LYS A 200 -20.69 -10.34 22.21
N LYS A 201 -21.36 -9.21 21.99
CA LYS A 201 -21.69 -8.23 23.04
C LYS A 201 -23.08 -7.68 22.86
N GLU A 202 -23.83 -7.56 23.96
CA GLU A 202 -25.07 -6.81 23.95
C GLU A 202 -24.80 -5.34 24.25
N TYR A 203 -25.41 -4.46 23.43
CA TYR A 203 -25.36 -3.03 23.63
C TYR A 203 -26.66 -2.40 23.14
N GLN A 204 -27.31 -1.58 23.98
CA GLN A 204 -28.60 -0.93 23.70
C GLN A 204 -29.71 -1.90 23.24
N GLY A 205 -29.76 -3.10 23.84
CA GLY A 205 -30.77 -4.12 23.53
C GLY A 205 -30.55 -4.88 22.23
N ARG A 206 -29.39 -4.71 21.58
CA ARG A 206 -28.99 -5.42 20.36
C ARG A 206 -27.74 -6.24 20.60
N THR A 207 -27.70 -7.47 20.06
CA THR A 207 -26.51 -8.32 20.08
C THR A 207 -25.65 -8.02 18.86
N TYR A 208 -24.38 -7.71 19.09
CA TYR A 208 -23.35 -7.53 18.08
C TYR A 208 -22.40 -8.71 18.12
N HIS A 209 -21.97 -9.15 16.94
CA HIS A 209 -21.01 -10.24 16.79
C HIS A 209 -19.70 -9.67 16.21
N PHE A 210 -18.58 -10.23 16.65
CA PHE A 210 -17.24 -9.75 16.32
C PHE A 210 -16.42 -10.85 15.68
N TYR A 211 -15.75 -10.53 14.59
CA TYR A 211 -14.93 -11.48 13.85
C TYR A 211 -13.61 -11.77 14.55
N THR A 212 -13.03 -10.79 15.26
CA THR A 212 -11.79 -10.95 16.03
C THR A 212 -11.99 -10.55 17.49
N LYS A 213 -11.05 -10.98 18.36
CA LYS A 213 -11.03 -10.56 19.77
C LYS A 213 -10.70 -9.08 19.90
N GLU A 214 -9.81 -8.59 19.03
CA GLU A 214 -9.38 -7.19 19.01
C GLU A 214 -10.55 -6.27 18.66
N SER A 215 -11.41 -6.64 17.72
CA SER A 215 -12.61 -5.87 17.40
C SER A 215 -13.63 -5.87 18.54
N LEU A 216 -13.79 -7.00 19.25
CA LEU A 216 -14.62 -7.06 20.45
C LEU A 216 -14.10 -6.12 21.54
N GLU A 217 -12.79 -6.16 21.85
CA GLU A 217 -12.15 -5.29 22.85
C GLU A 217 -12.27 -3.82 22.47
N ALA A 218 -12.07 -3.47 21.21
CA ALA A 218 -12.22 -2.10 20.72
C ALA A 218 -13.67 -1.60 20.89
N PHE A 219 -14.66 -2.46 20.60
CA PHE A 219 -16.06 -2.14 20.80
C PHE A 219 -16.40 -1.98 22.30
N GLU A 220 -15.90 -2.86 23.16
CA GLU A 220 -16.12 -2.77 24.61
C GLU A 220 -15.57 -1.46 25.20
N ASN A 221 -14.46 -0.97 24.69
CA ASN A 221 -13.85 0.28 25.12
C ASN A 221 -14.63 1.52 24.67
N SER A 222 -15.27 1.49 23.49
CA SER A 222 -15.93 2.67 22.92
C SER A 222 -17.12 2.28 22.02
N PRO A 223 -18.20 1.70 22.55
CA PRO A 223 -19.30 1.18 21.72
C PRO A 223 -20.00 2.26 20.87
N SER A 224 -20.13 3.46 21.42
CA SER A 224 -20.81 4.58 20.74
C SER A 224 -20.08 5.08 19.48
N GLN A 225 -18.83 4.73 19.27
CA GLN A 225 -18.09 5.09 18.06
C GLN A 225 -18.48 4.20 16.87
N TYR A 226 -18.99 3.01 17.13
CA TYR A 226 -19.24 1.98 16.12
C TYR A 226 -20.72 1.71 15.86
N VAL A 227 -21.58 2.38 16.62
CA VAL A 227 -23.03 2.25 16.49
C VAL A 227 -23.62 3.63 16.32
N GLU A 228 -24.26 3.88 15.17
CA GLU A 228 -25.02 5.11 14.95
C GLU A 228 -26.15 5.22 15.99
N ALA A 229 -26.23 6.34 16.68
CA ALA A 229 -27.36 6.66 17.54
C ALA A 229 -28.60 6.81 16.65
N ARG A 230 -29.57 5.90 16.83
CA ARG A 230 -30.89 6.05 16.23
C ARG A 230 -31.74 6.99 17.03
#